data_50feb51dfd4a0c31854efaa059113bd9
#
_entry.id   50feb51dfd4a0c31854efaa059113bd9
#
_cell.length_a   1.000
_cell.length_b   1.000
_cell.length_c   1.000
_cell.angle_alpha   90.00
_cell.angle_beta   90.00
_cell.angle_gamma   90.00
#
_symmetry.space_group_name_H-M   'P 1'
#
loop_
_entity.id
_entity.type
_entity.pdbx_description
1 polymer ?
#
loop_
_entity_poly.entity_id
_entity_poly.type
_entity_poly.pdbx_seq_one_letter_code
_entity_poly.pdbx_strand_id
1 'polypeptide(L)'
;MEHCLKQQLPELEGVQESTVWSILNERDIKPHRMSYYLVRKDPEFKVKAEKVLLLYKRVEWILQMTRHEVAAESRPDELCGEVFVSYDEKPGIQAIGNTAPDKAPTLQHGYVSRDYEYRRLGTVSLLAGIDLLTGEVTGLVRDSHKSDDFIDFLKELDSKYDEQLKINIILDNHSVHRSKTVMDYLATKRKDRFVFTFTPTHGSWLNLVESFFSKLAKQALRGLRVKSKADLVTRIEEWRKRTNEERVVYRWKWKLEDIESAFTG
;
A
#
# COMPACT_ATOMS: atom_id res chain seq x y z
N MET A 1 25.55 22.12 -12.74
CA MET A 1 24.72 23.36 -12.69
C MET A 1 25.44 24.53 -13.34
N GLU A 2 26.68 24.86 -12.97
CA GLU A 2 27.50 25.92 -13.56
C GLU A 2 27.64 25.80 -15.10
N HIS A 3 27.93 24.61 -15.62
CA HIS A 3 28.06 24.35 -17.04
C HIS A 3 26.75 24.59 -17.83
N CYS A 4 25.60 24.27 -17.24
CA CYS A 4 24.28 24.46 -17.83
C CYS A 4 23.87 25.95 -17.83
N LEU A 5 24.21 26.69 -16.77
CA LEU A 5 23.95 28.13 -16.68
C LEU A 5 24.81 28.92 -17.66
N LYS A 6 26.09 28.57 -17.83
CA LYS A 6 27.00 29.21 -18.80
C LYS A 6 26.57 29.00 -20.25
N GLN A 7 25.93 27.87 -20.57
CA GLN A 7 25.42 27.60 -21.92
C GLN A 7 24.14 28.37 -22.25
N GLN A 8 23.28 28.61 -21.24
CA GLN A 8 21.98 29.26 -21.44
C GLN A 8 22.02 30.79 -21.25
N LEU A 9 22.98 31.30 -20.51
CA LEU A 9 23.10 32.72 -20.18
C LEU A 9 24.57 33.16 -20.30
N PRO A 10 25.04 33.52 -21.51
CA PRO A 10 26.42 33.95 -21.77
C PRO A 10 26.87 35.14 -20.90
N GLU A 11 25.91 35.96 -20.43
CA GLU A 11 26.15 37.12 -19.55
C GLU A 11 26.70 36.73 -18.16
N LEU A 12 26.62 35.44 -17.79
CA LEU A 12 27.13 34.89 -16.55
C LEU A 12 28.54 34.27 -16.68
N GLU A 13 29.22 34.55 -17.78
CA GLU A 13 30.58 34.11 -18.01
C GLU A 13 31.53 34.80 -16.99
N GLY A 14 31.91 34.12 -15.96
CA GLY A 14 32.73 34.65 -14.84
C GLY A 14 32.10 34.49 -13.46
N VAL A 15 30.85 34.07 -13.37
CA VAL A 15 30.22 33.75 -12.06
C VAL A 15 30.78 32.42 -11.56
N GLN A 16 31.40 32.49 -10.36
CA GLN A 16 31.97 31.31 -9.70
C GLN A 16 30.88 30.49 -9.02
N GLU A 17 31.10 29.18 -8.88
CA GLU A 17 30.17 28.26 -8.21
C GLU A 17 29.83 28.69 -6.79
N SER A 18 30.79 29.22 -6.06
CA SER A 18 30.60 29.78 -4.72
C SER A 18 29.58 30.95 -4.68
N THR A 19 29.60 31.81 -5.70
CA THR A 19 28.65 32.94 -5.81
C THR A 19 27.23 32.39 -6.08
N VAL A 20 27.09 31.45 -6.98
CA VAL A 20 25.80 30.78 -7.24
C VAL A 20 25.29 30.10 -5.96
N TRP A 21 26.17 29.39 -5.23
CA TRP A 21 25.83 28.75 -3.97
C TRP A 21 25.37 29.75 -2.92
N SER A 22 26.06 30.88 -2.76
CA SER A 22 25.69 31.94 -1.80
C SER A 22 24.30 32.50 -2.10
N ILE A 23 24.03 32.85 -3.37
CA ILE A 23 22.74 33.41 -3.78
C ILE A 23 21.59 32.40 -3.54
N LEU A 24 21.81 31.13 -3.86
CA LEU A 24 20.82 30.08 -3.66
C LEU A 24 20.59 29.82 -2.15
N ASN A 25 21.66 29.87 -1.36
CA ASN A 25 21.59 29.64 0.08
C ASN A 25 20.89 30.79 0.82
N GLU A 26 21.16 32.04 0.44
CA GLU A 26 20.48 33.23 1.00
C GLU A 26 18.96 33.21 0.75
N ARG A 27 18.54 32.63 -0.37
CA ARG A 27 17.12 32.51 -0.75
C ARG A 27 16.48 31.19 -0.38
N ASP A 28 17.19 30.33 0.36
CA ASP A 28 16.78 28.93 0.69
C ASP A 28 16.37 28.09 -0.53
N ILE A 29 16.92 28.40 -1.71
CA ILE A 29 16.66 27.68 -2.96
C ILE A 29 17.61 26.47 -3.03
N LYS A 30 17.05 25.26 -3.06
CA LYS A 30 17.80 24.00 -3.05
C LYS A 30 17.52 23.16 -4.31
N PRO A 31 18.05 23.54 -5.49
CA PRO A 31 17.75 22.87 -6.76
C PRO A 31 18.24 21.43 -6.85
N HIS A 32 19.12 21.00 -5.92
CA HIS A 32 19.54 19.60 -5.77
C HIS A 32 18.54 18.73 -5.02
N ARG A 33 17.50 19.33 -4.40
CA ARG A 33 16.39 18.63 -3.74
C ARG A 33 15.21 18.60 -4.66
N MET A 34 14.67 17.41 -4.90
CA MET A 34 13.43 17.22 -5.63
C MET A 34 12.29 17.04 -4.63
N SER A 35 11.27 17.88 -4.72
CA SER A 35 9.97 17.63 -4.13
C SER A 35 9.01 17.18 -5.22
N TYR A 36 8.21 16.17 -4.90
CA TYR A 36 7.20 15.68 -5.84
C TYR A 36 5.89 16.41 -5.55
N TYR A 37 5.29 16.98 -6.57
CA TYR A 37 3.92 17.51 -6.50
C TYR A 37 3.00 16.64 -7.34
N LEU A 38 1.73 16.56 -6.94
CA LEU A 38 0.74 15.77 -7.63
C LEU A 38 -0.02 16.62 -8.66
N VAL A 39 0.17 16.34 -9.94
CA VAL A 39 -0.66 16.95 -10.97
C VAL A 39 -2.06 16.33 -10.90
N ARG A 40 -3.07 17.14 -10.65
CA ARG A 40 -4.48 16.70 -10.66
C ARG A 40 -4.88 16.27 -12.07
N LYS A 41 -4.88 14.97 -12.33
CA LYS A 41 -5.36 14.39 -13.59
C LYS A 41 -6.79 13.85 -13.48
N ASP A 42 -7.31 13.71 -12.25
CA ASP A 42 -8.66 13.21 -12.01
C ASP A 42 -9.60 14.39 -11.69
N PRO A 43 -10.53 14.74 -12.59
CA PRO A 43 -11.48 15.84 -12.35
C PRO A 43 -12.42 15.55 -11.18
N GLU A 44 -12.63 14.27 -10.85
CA GLU A 44 -13.46 13.83 -9.73
C GLU A 44 -12.65 13.53 -8.45
N PHE A 45 -11.36 13.97 -8.39
CA PHE A 45 -10.47 13.66 -7.27
C PHE A 45 -11.11 13.95 -5.92
N LYS A 46 -11.64 15.17 -5.75
CA LYS A 46 -12.27 15.61 -4.50
C LYS A 46 -13.44 14.71 -4.10
N VAL A 47 -14.36 14.44 -5.03
CA VAL A 47 -15.56 13.63 -4.79
C VAL A 47 -15.19 12.18 -4.40
N LYS A 48 -14.19 11.59 -5.07
CA LYS A 48 -13.71 10.24 -4.76
C LYS A 48 -12.98 10.19 -3.41
N ALA A 49 -12.11 11.17 -3.15
CA ALA A 49 -11.42 11.28 -1.86
C ALA A 49 -12.41 11.45 -0.71
N GLU A 50 -13.43 12.30 -0.84
CA GLU A 50 -14.49 12.49 0.15
C GLU A 50 -15.23 11.18 0.46
N LYS A 51 -15.57 10.39 -0.57
CA LYS A 51 -16.22 9.09 -0.37
C LYS A 51 -15.35 8.13 0.45
N VAL A 52 -14.05 8.06 0.15
CA VAL A 52 -13.10 7.22 0.91
C VAL A 52 -12.99 7.70 2.36
N LEU A 53 -12.84 9.02 2.56
CA LEU A 53 -12.75 9.59 3.91
C LEU A 53 -14.02 9.41 4.73
N LEU A 54 -15.19 9.48 4.11
CA LEU A 54 -16.46 9.20 4.77
C LEU A 54 -16.54 7.74 5.26
N LEU A 55 -16.00 6.79 4.49
CA LEU A 55 -15.90 5.40 4.94
C LEU A 55 -14.95 5.27 6.13
N TYR A 56 -13.78 5.93 6.12
CA TYR A 56 -12.86 5.90 7.26
C TYR A 56 -13.47 6.53 8.51
N LYS A 57 -14.20 7.65 8.38
CA LYS A 57 -14.93 8.26 9.50
C LYS A 57 -16.02 7.33 10.03
N ARG A 58 -16.73 6.62 9.13
CA ARG A 58 -17.73 5.63 9.53
C ARG A 58 -17.11 4.50 10.34
N VAL A 59 -15.98 3.94 9.88
CA VAL A 59 -15.20 2.94 10.61
C VAL A 59 -14.78 3.46 11.98
N GLU A 60 -14.23 4.67 12.05
CA GLU A 60 -13.81 5.27 13.32
C GLU A 60 -14.99 5.41 14.29
N TRP A 61 -16.13 5.85 13.80
CA TRP A 61 -17.35 6.00 14.60
C TRP A 61 -17.85 4.66 15.13
N ILE A 62 -17.89 3.61 14.29
CA ILE A 62 -18.23 2.26 14.72
C ILE A 62 -17.28 1.78 15.82
N LEU A 63 -15.96 1.95 15.63
CA LEU A 63 -14.95 1.57 16.62
C LEU A 63 -15.07 2.37 17.94
N GLN A 64 -15.54 3.60 17.92
CA GLN A 64 -15.80 4.39 19.12
C GLN A 64 -17.04 3.87 19.85
N MET A 65 -18.15 3.63 19.14
CA MET A 65 -19.36 3.10 19.72
C MET A 65 -19.17 1.72 20.35
N THR A 66 -18.52 0.81 19.62
CA THR A 66 -18.26 -0.54 20.12
C THR A 66 -17.35 -0.59 21.34
N ARG A 67 -16.53 0.43 21.59
CA ARG A 67 -15.73 0.53 22.83
C ARG A 67 -16.56 0.87 24.06
N HIS A 68 -17.67 1.55 23.89
CA HIS A 68 -18.52 2.01 24.98
C HIS A 68 -19.67 1.04 25.32
N GLU A 69 -20.09 0.21 24.37
CA GLU A 69 -21.32 -0.58 24.50
C GLU A 69 -21.12 -2.08 24.72
N VAL A 70 -19.91 -2.62 24.58
CA VAL A 70 -19.77 -4.08 24.44
C VAL A 70 -18.95 -4.71 25.57
N ALA A 71 -19.60 -5.60 26.29
CA ALA A 71 -18.95 -6.77 26.88
C ALA A 71 -18.23 -7.54 25.75
N ALA A 72 -16.99 -7.97 26.01
CA ALA A 72 -15.94 -8.38 25.06
C ALA A 72 -16.21 -9.56 24.09
N GLU A 73 -17.46 -9.91 23.80
CA GLU A 73 -17.81 -11.15 23.09
C GLU A 73 -18.30 -10.96 21.64
N SER A 74 -18.79 -9.77 21.26
CA SER A 74 -19.32 -9.56 19.90
C SER A 74 -18.32 -8.83 18.99
N ARG A 75 -18.19 -9.27 17.75
CA ARG A 75 -17.31 -8.61 16.76
C ARG A 75 -17.97 -7.32 16.26
N PRO A 76 -17.20 -6.24 15.99
CA PRO A 76 -17.76 -4.97 15.49
C PRO A 76 -18.52 -5.08 14.17
N ASP A 77 -18.11 -5.97 13.27
CA ASP A 77 -18.78 -6.25 11.99
C ASP A 77 -20.16 -6.89 12.19
N GLU A 78 -20.30 -7.78 13.16
CA GLU A 78 -21.60 -8.39 13.50
C GLU A 78 -22.59 -7.35 14.03
N LEU A 79 -22.10 -6.36 14.79
CA LEU A 79 -22.95 -5.31 15.37
C LEU A 79 -23.42 -4.30 14.32
N CYS A 80 -22.60 -3.96 13.32
CA CYS A 80 -22.97 -2.97 12.30
C CYS A 80 -23.53 -3.57 11.01
N GLY A 81 -23.50 -4.89 10.84
CA GLY A 81 -23.96 -5.59 9.63
C GLY A 81 -23.08 -5.35 8.39
N GLU A 82 -21.89 -4.80 8.57
CA GLU A 82 -20.99 -4.42 7.48
C GLU A 82 -19.52 -4.70 7.82
N VAL A 83 -18.76 -5.01 6.78
CA VAL A 83 -17.30 -5.15 6.81
C VAL A 83 -16.68 -4.06 5.95
N PHE A 84 -15.52 -3.56 6.34
CA PHE A 84 -14.78 -2.54 5.61
C PHE A 84 -13.38 -3.02 5.33
N VAL A 85 -13.06 -3.24 4.07
CA VAL A 85 -11.76 -3.77 3.62
C VAL A 85 -11.02 -2.72 2.79
N SER A 86 -9.80 -2.43 3.15
CA SER A 86 -8.86 -1.67 2.31
C SER A 86 -8.02 -2.68 1.54
N TYR A 87 -8.15 -2.73 0.22
CA TYR A 87 -7.56 -3.73 -0.68
C TYR A 87 -6.62 -3.11 -1.70
N ASP A 88 -5.53 -3.81 -2.00
CA ASP A 88 -4.63 -3.48 -3.12
C ASP A 88 -3.75 -4.69 -3.47
N GLU A 89 -2.99 -4.59 -4.56
CA GLU A 89 -1.99 -5.56 -4.99
C GLU A 89 -0.57 -5.03 -4.80
N LYS A 90 0.31 -5.91 -4.35
CA LYS A 90 1.76 -5.70 -4.39
C LYS A 90 2.39 -6.64 -5.43
N PRO A 91 2.52 -6.19 -6.68
CA PRO A 91 3.11 -7.00 -7.74
C PRO A 91 4.63 -7.08 -7.62
N GLY A 92 5.23 -8.04 -8.33
CA GLY A 92 6.67 -8.07 -8.60
C GLY A 92 7.55 -8.31 -7.37
N ILE A 93 7.06 -8.98 -6.34
CA ILE A 93 7.88 -9.38 -5.19
C ILE A 93 8.89 -10.42 -5.68
N GLN A 94 10.18 -10.09 -5.63
CA GLN A 94 11.23 -10.92 -6.22
C GLN A 94 11.69 -12.01 -5.26
N ALA A 95 11.73 -13.25 -5.74
CA ALA A 95 12.45 -14.33 -5.10
C ALA A 95 13.93 -14.23 -5.49
N ILE A 96 14.78 -13.90 -4.51
CA ILE A 96 16.21 -13.67 -4.72
C ILE A 96 16.98 -14.70 -3.90
N GLY A 97 17.84 -15.48 -4.58
CA GLY A 97 18.74 -16.44 -3.94
C GLY A 97 20.19 -15.97 -3.95
N ASN A 98 20.97 -16.43 -2.98
CA ASN A 98 22.40 -16.20 -2.96
C ASN A 98 23.12 -17.06 -4.04
N THR A 99 24.23 -16.57 -4.56
CA THR A 99 25.17 -17.32 -5.41
C THR A 99 26.15 -18.14 -4.58
N ALA A 100 26.54 -17.60 -3.42
CA ALA A 100 27.38 -18.24 -2.43
C ALA A 100 26.80 -18.09 -1.02
N PRO A 101 27.16 -18.96 -0.05
CA PRO A 101 26.71 -18.82 1.34
C PRO A 101 27.14 -17.49 1.98
N ASP A 102 26.26 -16.90 2.80
CA ASP A 102 26.61 -15.77 3.62
C ASP A 102 27.72 -16.15 4.62
N LYS A 103 28.66 -15.24 4.85
CA LYS A 103 29.70 -15.41 5.87
C LYS A 103 29.23 -14.82 7.19
N ALA A 104 29.32 -15.60 8.26
CA ALA A 104 28.94 -15.16 9.60
C ALA A 104 29.81 -13.97 10.09
N PRO A 105 29.31 -13.13 10.98
CA PRO A 105 30.09 -12.10 11.64
C PRO A 105 31.28 -12.73 12.40
N THR A 106 32.40 -12.02 12.40
CA THR A 106 33.61 -12.37 13.17
C THR A 106 34.02 -11.20 14.07
N LEU A 107 34.93 -11.41 15.00
CA LEU A 107 35.46 -10.31 15.86
C LEU A 107 36.12 -9.19 15.03
N GLN A 108 36.65 -9.51 13.84
CA GLN A 108 37.24 -8.53 12.94
C GLN A 108 36.25 -7.88 11.99
N HIS A 109 35.12 -8.58 11.68
CA HIS A 109 34.06 -8.11 10.80
C HIS A 109 32.73 -8.37 11.47
N GLY A 110 32.18 -7.35 12.15
CA GLY A 110 30.97 -7.43 12.96
C GLY A 110 29.67 -7.59 12.17
N TYR A 111 29.72 -7.76 10.84
CA TYR A 111 28.55 -7.85 9.97
C TYR A 111 28.52 -9.16 9.21
N VAL A 112 27.32 -9.62 8.86
CA VAL A 112 27.14 -10.70 7.87
C VAL A 112 27.68 -10.22 6.52
N SER A 113 28.66 -10.92 5.95
CA SER A 113 29.16 -10.61 4.61
C SER A 113 28.44 -11.48 3.59
N ARG A 114 27.86 -10.82 2.61
CA ARG A 114 27.06 -11.44 1.55
C ARG A 114 27.68 -11.11 0.20
N ASP A 115 27.66 -12.08 -0.73
CA ASP A 115 28.04 -11.82 -2.10
C ASP A 115 27.10 -10.78 -2.72
N TYR A 116 27.65 -9.84 -3.47
CA TYR A 116 26.85 -8.84 -4.20
C TYR A 116 26.05 -9.45 -5.35
N GLU A 117 26.51 -10.58 -5.90
CA GLU A 117 25.77 -11.32 -6.91
C GLU A 117 24.58 -12.07 -6.31
N TYR A 118 23.55 -12.20 -7.11
CA TYR A 118 22.33 -12.93 -6.70
C TYR A 118 21.66 -13.61 -7.90
N ARG A 119 20.90 -14.65 -7.61
CA ARG A 119 20.08 -15.34 -8.61
C ARG A 119 18.61 -14.91 -8.47
N ARG A 120 17.98 -14.60 -9.59
CA ARG A 120 16.52 -14.38 -9.64
C ARG A 120 15.82 -15.71 -9.82
N LEU A 121 14.90 -16.02 -8.90
CA LEU A 121 14.17 -17.29 -8.84
C LEU A 121 12.68 -17.12 -9.23
N GLY A 122 12.33 -15.95 -9.77
CA GLY A 122 10.99 -15.58 -10.18
C GLY A 122 10.39 -14.46 -9.34
N THR A 123 9.12 -14.16 -9.63
CA THR A 123 8.35 -13.12 -8.93
C THR A 123 7.00 -13.67 -8.50
N VAL A 124 6.41 -13.06 -7.47
CA VAL A 124 5.04 -13.29 -7.06
C VAL A 124 4.33 -11.94 -6.87
N SER A 125 3.01 -11.97 -6.89
CA SER A 125 2.12 -10.86 -6.51
C SER A 125 1.40 -11.23 -5.24
N LEU A 126 1.27 -10.29 -4.32
CA LEU A 126 0.45 -10.42 -3.12
C LEU A 126 -0.80 -9.56 -3.29
N LEU A 127 -1.97 -10.19 -3.35
CA LEU A 127 -3.26 -9.52 -3.22
C LEU A 127 -3.60 -9.49 -1.73
N ALA A 128 -3.84 -8.32 -1.17
CA ALA A 128 -4.11 -8.21 0.26
C ALA A 128 -5.21 -7.20 0.58
N GLY A 129 -6.01 -7.52 1.58
CA GLY A 129 -7.01 -6.62 2.14
C GLY A 129 -6.96 -6.62 3.66
N ILE A 130 -7.05 -5.44 4.24
CA ILE A 130 -7.11 -5.24 5.68
C ILE A 130 -8.56 -4.96 6.06
N ASP A 131 -9.11 -5.74 6.96
CA ASP A 131 -10.34 -5.40 7.65
C ASP A 131 -10.08 -4.22 8.59
N LEU A 132 -10.75 -3.11 8.34
CA LEU A 132 -10.52 -1.85 9.04
C LEU A 132 -11.11 -1.84 10.46
N LEU A 133 -12.05 -2.75 10.76
CA LEU A 133 -12.64 -2.88 12.10
C LEU A 133 -11.78 -3.77 13.01
N THR A 134 -11.20 -4.83 12.47
CA THR A 134 -10.47 -5.84 13.25
C THR A 134 -8.96 -5.78 13.10
N GLY A 135 -8.47 -5.13 12.03
CA GLY A 135 -7.05 -5.13 11.66
C GLY A 135 -6.57 -6.45 11.05
N GLU A 136 -7.46 -7.39 10.79
CA GLU A 136 -7.12 -8.69 10.21
C GLU A 136 -6.82 -8.56 8.72
N VAL A 137 -5.76 -9.23 8.27
CA VAL A 137 -5.32 -9.22 6.87
C VAL A 137 -5.70 -10.52 6.18
N THR A 138 -6.53 -10.43 5.15
CA THR A 138 -6.74 -11.48 4.17
C THR A 138 -5.74 -11.29 3.04
N GLY A 139 -5.08 -12.35 2.58
CA GLY A 139 -4.08 -12.23 1.52
C GLY A 139 -3.92 -13.51 0.72
N LEU A 140 -3.68 -13.35 -0.58
CA LEU A 140 -3.38 -14.43 -1.53
C LEU A 140 -2.08 -14.13 -2.25
N VAL A 141 -1.14 -15.08 -2.21
CA VAL A 141 0.08 -15.00 -3.02
C VAL A 141 -0.16 -15.75 -4.34
N ARG A 142 0.03 -15.06 -5.45
CA ARG A 142 -0.22 -15.56 -6.81
C ARG A 142 0.96 -15.24 -7.73
N ASP A 143 0.98 -15.89 -8.89
CA ASP A 143 1.97 -15.61 -9.96
C ASP A 143 1.61 -14.37 -10.77
N SER A 144 0.36 -13.96 -10.70
CA SER A 144 -0.19 -12.81 -11.39
C SER A 144 -1.13 -11.99 -10.47
N HIS A 145 -1.71 -10.92 -11.02
CA HIS A 145 -2.73 -10.10 -10.35
C HIS A 145 -3.81 -9.74 -11.40
N LYS A 146 -4.34 -10.78 -12.06
CA LYS A 146 -5.37 -10.66 -13.09
C LYS A 146 -6.77 -10.73 -12.47
N SER A 147 -7.79 -10.58 -13.32
CA SER A 147 -9.19 -10.64 -12.89
C SER A 147 -9.55 -11.91 -12.15
N ASP A 148 -9.00 -13.07 -12.56
CA ASP A 148 -9.25 -14.34 -11.90
C ASP A 148 -8.65 -14.39 -10.50
N ASP A 149 -7.42 -13.84 -10.32
CA ASP A 149 -6.78 -13.72 -9.01
C ASP A 149 -7.58 -12.81 -8.07
N PHE A 150 -8.12 -11.71 -8.60
CA PHE A 150 -8.99 -10.82 -7.84
C PHE A 150 -10.33 -11.48 -7.48
N ILE A 151 -10.92 -12.26 -8.39
CA ILE A 151 -12.13 -13.04 -8.09
C ILE A 151 -11.85 -14.06 -7.00
N ASP A 152 -10.69 -14.73 -7.02
CA ASP A 152 -10.31 -15.65 -5.95
C ASP A 152 -10.19 -14.92 -4.61
N PHE A 153 -9.65 -13.69 -4.60
CA PHE A 153 -9.62 -12.87 -3.40
C PHE A 153 -11.03 -12.49 -2.90
N LEU A 154 -11.95 -12.17 -3.80
CA LEU A 154 -13.36 -11.91 -3.44
C LEU A 154 -14.04 -13.16 -2.88
N LYS A 155 -13.73 -14.36 -3.40
CA LYS A 155 -14.23 -15.64 -2.86
C LYS A 155 -13.71 -15.89 -1.44
N GLU A 156 -12.44 -15.58 -1.16
CA GLU A 156 -11.88 -15.66 0.20
C GLU A 156 -12.63 -14.75 1.18
N LEU A 157 -12.92 -13.51 0.78
CA LEU A 157 -13.73 -12.60 1.60
C LEU A 157 -15.16 -13.12 1.78
N ASP A 158 -15.76 -13.64 0.70
CA ASP A 158 -17.13 -14.15 0.73
C ASP A 158 -17.30 -15.35 1.66
N SER A 159 -16.30 -16.24 1.68
CA SER A 159 -16.28 -17.41 2.56
C SER A 159 -15.94 -17.07 4.03
N LYS A 160 -15.21 -15.98 4.25
CA LYS A 160 -14.75 -15.55 5.56
C LYS A 160 -15.85 -14.87 6.38
N TYR A 161 -16.70 -14.08 5.74
CA TYR A 161 -17.70 -13.27 6.39
C TYR A 161 -19.11 -13.83 6.14
N ASP A 162 -19.96 -13.76 7.19
CA ASP A 162 -21.34 -14.18 7.09
C ASP A 162 -22.02 -13.58 5.84
N GLU A 163 -22.83 -14.38 5.15
CA GLU A 163 -23.49 -13.98 3.90
C GLU A 163 -24.48 -12.81 4.05
N GLN A 164 -24.95 -12.55 5.27
CA GLN A 164 -25.82 -11.41 5.57
C GLN A 164 -25.04 -10.08 5.62
N LEU A 165 -23.73 -10.13 5.88
CA LEU A 165 -22.91 -8.93 5.98
C LEU A 165 -22.67 -8.30 4.61
N LYS A 166 -22.62 -6.98 4.57
CA LYS A 166 -22.19 -6.20 3.41
C LYS A 166 -20.68 -5.95 3.48
N ILE A 167 -19.97 -6.21 2.40
CA ILE A 167 -18.53 -6.01 2.31
C ILE A 167 -18.21 -4.76 1.48
N ASN A 168 -17.83 -3.69 2.18
CA ASN A 168 -17.38 -2.45 1.55
C ASN A 168 -15.87 -2.56 1.28
N ILE A 169 -15.45 -2.43 0.02
CA ILE A 169 -14.04 -2.54 -0.38
C ILE A 169 -13.56 -1.20 -0.93
N ILE A 170 -12.51 -0.65 -0.31
CA ILE A 170 -11.77 0.49 -0.81
C ILE A 170 -10.62 -0.05 -1.65
N LEU A 171 -10.53 0.35 -2.91
CA LEU A 171 -9.55 -0.13 -3.88
C LEU A 171 -9.21 0.95 -4.90
N ASP A 172 -8.16 0.75 -5.67
CA ASP A 172 -7.75 1.66 -6.73
C ASP A 172 -8.59 1.52 -8.01
N ASN A 173 -8.31 2.39 -8.99
CA ASN A 173 -9.00 2.37 -10.29
C ASN A 173 -8.39 1.39 -11.30
N HIS A 174 -7.67 0.36 -10.87
CA HIS A 174 -7.12 -0.61 -11.81
C HIS A 174 -8.23 -1.27 -12.64
N SER A 175 -8.00 -1.41 -13.95
CA SER A 175 -9.03 -1.90 -14.89
C SER A 175 -9.50 -3.33 -14.60
N VAL A 176 -8.67 -4.12 -13.95
CA VAL A 176 -8.98 -5.49 -13.48
C VAL A 176 -10.24 -5.51 -12.62
N HIS A 177 -10.41 -4.54 -11.71
CA HIS A 177 -11.54 -4.49 -10.77
C HIS A 177 -12.90 -4.21 -11.44
N ARG A 178 -12.87 -3.69 -12.67
CA ARG A 178 -14.07 -3.40 -13.48
C ARG A 178 -14.18 -4.29 -14.71
N SER A 179 -13.36 -5.33 -14.80
CA SER A 179 -13.38 -6.24 -15.94
C SER A 179 -14.72 -6.97 -16.02
N LYS A 180 -15.09 -7.38 -17.26
CA LYS A 180 -16.33 -8.12 -17.47
C LYS A 180 -16.41 -9.37 -16.59
N THR A 181 -15.32 -10.12 -16.47
CA THR A 181 -15.24 -11.35 -15.66
C THR A 181 -15.55 -11.08 -14.20
N VAL A 182 -15.02 -9.97 -13.63
CA VAL A 182 -15.31 -9.55 -12.26
C VAL A 182 -16.77 -9.13 -12.12
N MET A 183 -17.31 -8.35 -13.07
CA MET A 183 -18.71 -7.92 -13.02
C MET A 183 -19.68 -9.11 -13.14
N ASP A 184 -19.36 -10.08 -14.00
CA ASP A 184 -20.14 -11.32 -14.13
C ASP A 184 -20.14 -12.13 -12.82
N TYR A 185 -18.98 -12.22 -12.14
CA TYR A 185 -18.90 -12.85 -10.80
C TYR A 185 -19.76 -12.09 -9.76
N LEU A 186 -19.64 -10.77 -9.70
CA LEU A 186 -20.42 -9.95 -8.76
C LEU A 186 -21.94 -10.09 -9.00
N ALA A 187 -22.36 -10.24 -10.25
CA ALA A 187 -23.77 -10.45 -10.59
C ALA A 187 -24.33 -11.78 -10.06
N THR A 188 -23.48 -12.75 -9.71
CA THR A 188 -23.91 -14.01 -9.05
C THR A 188 -24.18 -13.86 -7.56
N LYS A 189 -23.80 -12.71 -6.96
CA LYS A 189 -23.94 -12.44 -5.54
C LYS A 189 -25.15 -11.58 -5.24
N ARG A 190 -25.57 -11.55 -3.98
CA ARG A 190 -26.59 -10.59 -3.52
C ARG A 190 -26.17 -9.18 -3.95
N LYS A 191 -27.12 -8.37 -4.40
CA LYS A 191 -26.89 -7.05 -5.03
C LYS A 191 -25.98 -6.10 -4.23
N ASP A 192 -26.03 -6.17 -2.91
CA ASP A 192 -25.29 -5.32 -1.98
C ASP A 192 -24.19 -6.08 -1.19
N ARG A 193 -23.88 -7.33 -1.58
CA ARG A 193 -22.84 -8.13 -0.92
C ARG A 193 -21.48 -7.43 -0.99
N PHE A 194 -21.08 -6.95 -2.17
CA PHE A 194 -19.84 -6.23 -2.40
C PHE A 194 -20.12 -4.82 -2.86
N VAL A 195 -19.57 -3.83 -2.17
CA VAL A 195 -19.67 -2.43 -2.54
C VAL A 195 -18.28 -1.84 -2.70
N PHE A 196 -17.93 -1.46 -3.92
CA PHE A 196 -16.63 -0.90 -4.26
C PHE A 196 -16.61 0.61 -4.13
N THR A 197 -15.62 1.12 -3.42
CA THR A 197 -15.30 2.55 -3.34
C THR A 197 -13.90 2.76 -3.89
N PHE A 198 -13.83 3.41 -5.05
CA PHE A 198 -12.58 3.64 -5.75
C PHE A 198 -11.85 4.87 -5.22
N THR A 199 -10.54 4.74 -4.97
CA THR A 199 -9.68 5.89 -4.69
C THR A 199 -9.56 6.76 -5.95
N PRO A 200 -9.24 8.06 -5.82
CA PRO A 200 -8.97 8.91 -7.00
C PRO A 200 -7.73 8.41 -7.75
N THR A 201 -7.64 8.72 -9.03
CA THR A 201 -6.43 8.47 -9.83
C THR A 201 -5.25 9.23 -9.19
N HIS A 202 -4.11 8.56 -9.04
CA HIS A 202 -2.95 9.03 -8.27
C HIS A 202 -3.23 9.26 -6.77
N GLY A 203 -4.28 8.65 -6.23
CA GLY A 203 -4.66 8.71 -4.82
C GLY A 203 -4.45 7.42 -4.07
N SER A 204 -3.52 6.52 -4.47
CA SER A 204 -3.23 5.25 -3.80
C SER A 204 -2.83 5.44 -2.33
N TRP A 205 -2.18 6.56 -2.01
CA TRP A 205 -1.85 6.92 -0.62
C TRP A 205 -3.08 7.05 0.29
N LEU A 206 -4.28 7.23 -0.26
CA LEU A 206 -5.54 7.14 0.48
C LEU A 206 -5.90 5.71 0.87
N ASN A 207 -5.23 4.70 0.32
CA ASN A 207 -5.51 3.31 0.60
C ASN A 207 -4.66 2.81 1.79
N LEU A 208 -5.31 2.50 2.93
CA LEU A 208 -4.61 2.12 4.16
C LEU A 208 -3.79 0.81 4.05
N VAL A 209 -4.12 -0.06 3.11
CA VAL A 209 -3.36 -1.30 2.87
C VAL A 209 -1.91 -1.03 2.44
N GLU A 210 -1.61 0.15 1.89
CA GLU A 210 -0.24 0.57 1.57
C GLU A 210 0.66 0.61 2.84
N SER A 211 0.09 0.92 4.00
CA SER A 211 0.80 0.84 5.28
C SER A 211 1.21 -0.59 5.62
N PHE A 212 0.35 -1.57 5.32
CA PHE A 212 0.67 -2.98 5.47
C PHE A 212 1.78 -3.41 4.50
N PHE A 213 1.71 -3.02 3.23
CA PHE A 213 2.77 -3.32 2.27
C PHE A 213 4.11 -2.69 2.64
N SER A 214 4.10 -1.50 3.22
CA SER A 214 5.30 -0.85 3.75
C SER A 214 5.89 -1.65 4.93
N LYS A 215 5.05 -2.16 5.83
CA LYS A 215 5.45 -3.02 6.94
C LYS A 215 6.03 -4.34 6.43
N LEU A 216 5.36 -5.01 5.48
CA LEU A 216 5.84 -6.21 4.80
C LEU A 216 7.22 -5.99 4.17
N ALA A 217 7.38 -4.92 3.40
CA ALA A 217 8.64 -4.61 2.73
C ALA A 217 9.80 -4.44 3.72
N LYS A 218 9.55 -3.76 4.84
CA LYS A 218 10.58 -3.48 5.87
C LYS A 218 10.90 -4.69 6.73
N GLN A 219 9.89 -5.47 7.13
CA GLN A 219 10.04 -6.51 8.15
C GLN A 219 10.29 -7.90 7.55
N ALA A 220 9.71 -8.20 6.39
CA ALA A 220 9.77 -9.54 5.80
C ALA A 220 10.62 -9.61 4.53
N LEU A 221 10.59 -8.58 3.67
CA LEU A 221 11.22 -8.66 2.36
C LEU A 221 12.62 -8.03 2.32
N ARG A 222 12.91 -7.06 3.19
CA ARG A 222 14.19 -6.36 3.18
C ARG A 222 15.34 -7.32 3.46
N GLY A 223 16.26 -7.46 2.51
CA GLY A 223 17.43 -8.33 2.64
C GLY A 223 17.12 -9.83 2.62
N LEU A 224 15.85 -10.23 2.41
CA LEU A 224 15.45 -11.63 2.33
C LEU A 224 16.20 -12.35 1.20
N ARG A 225 16.69 -13.55 1.49
CA ARG A 225 17.20 -14.51 0.53
C ARG A 225 16.43 -15.82 0.70
N VAL A 226 16.06 -16.41 -0.41
CA VAL A 226 15.24 -17.61 -0.46
C VAL A 226 15.88 -18.67 -1.36
N LYS A 227 15.54 -19.93 -1.13
CA LYS A 227 16.07 -21.06 -1.93
C LYS A 227 15.23 -21.30 -3.20
N SER A 228 13.98 -20.87 -3.18
CA SER A 228 13.03 -21.01 -4.28
C SER A 228 11.93 -19.97 -4.23
N LYS A 229 11.14 -19.86 -5.29
CA LYS A 229 9.90 -19.08 -5.30
C LYS A 229 8.88 -19.59 -4.27
N ALA A 230 8.79 -20.89 -4.07
CA ALA A 230 7.92 -21.49 -3.05
C ALA A 230 8.34 -21.10 -1.62
N ASP A 231 9.66 -21.01 -1.35
CA ASP A 231 10.16 -20.52 -0.05
C ASP A 231 9.75 -19.05 0.19
N LEU A 232 9.79 -18.20 -0.86
CA LEU A 232 9.28 -16.82 -0.74
C LEU A 232 7.80 -16.78 -0.36
N VAL A 233 6.96 -17.61 -1.03
CA VAL A 233 5.53 -17.70 -0.71
C VAL A 233 5.32 -18.10 0.75
N THR A 234 6.01 -19.15 1.21
CA THR A 234 5.94 -19.61 2.60
C THR A 234 6.32 -18.48 3.57
N ARG A 235 7.40 -17.73 3.30
CA ARG A 235 7.84 -16.60 4.15
C ARG A 235 6.82 -15.48 4.25
N ILE A 236 6.17 -15.13 3.13
CA ILE A 236 5.11 -14.11 3.10
C ILE A 236 3.92 -14.59 3.93
N GLU A 237 3.49 -15.84 3.75
CA GLU A 237 2.34 -16.39 4.48
C GLU A 237 2.60 -16.54 5.98
N GLU A 238 3.79 -16.99 6.40
CA GLU A 238 4.19 -17.07 7.81
C GLU A 238 4.21 -15.68 8.44
N TRP A 239 4.73 -14.67 7.73
CA TRP A 239 4.75 -13.30 8.24
C TRP A 239 3.33 -12.72 8.35
N ARG A 240 2.46 -12.99 7.38
CA ARG A 240 1.05 -12.57 7.42
C ARG A 240 0.30 -13.21 8.60
N LYS A 241 0.49 -14.51 8.83
CA LYS A 241 -0.10 -15.22 9.99
C LYS A 241 0.32 -14.57 11.31
N ARG A 242 1.61 -14.32 11.51
CA ARG A 242 2.12 -13.61 12.70
C ARG A 242 1.55 -12.20 12.84
N THR A 243 1.40 -11.48 11.72
CA THR A 243 0.77 -10.15 11.73
C THR A 243 -0.69 -10.21 12.17
N ASN A 244 -1.40 -11.29 11.84
CA ASN A 244 -2.77 -11.51 12.28
C ASN A 244 -2.90 -11.98 13.74
N GLU A 245 -1.85 -12.54 14.33
CA GLU A 245 -1.78 -12.82 15.78
C GLU A 245 -1.67 -11.52 16.58
N GLU A 246 -0.89 -10.54 16.07
CA GLU A 246 -0.70 -9.21 16.65
C GLU A 246 -1.43 -8.15 15.79
N ARG A 247 -2.75 -8.24 15.73
CA ARG A 247 -3.58 -7.38 14.87
C ARG A 247 -3.40 -5.90 15.19
N VAL A 248 -3.23 -5.08 14.17
CA VAL A 248 -3.15 -3.63 14.28
C VAL A 248 -4.29 -3.00 13.51
N VAL A 249 -5.18 -2.32 14.21
CA VAL A 249 -6.23 -1.52 13.58
C VAL A 249 -5.60 -0.24 13.05
N TYR A 250 -5.51 -0.15 11.73
CA TYR A 250 -5.01 1.03 11.05
C TYR A 250 -6.04 2.14 11.10
N ARG A 251 -5.60 3.38 11.40
CA ARG A 251 -6.49 4.55 11.49
C ARG A 251 -6.04 5.61 10.51
N TRP A 252 -7.00 6.18 9.82
CA TRP A 252 -6.78 7.36 9.00
C TRP A 252 -6.65 8.61 9.88
N LYS A 253 -5.57 9.39 9.70
CA LYS A 253 -5.27 10.56 10.54
C LYS A 253 -5.51 11.91 9.86
N TRP A 254 -5.57 11.93 8.53
CA TRP A 254 -5.67 13.16 7.76
C TRP A 254 -7.13 13.59 7.64
N LYS A 255 -7.37 14.91 7.74
CA LYS A 255 -8.68 15.52 7.50
C LYS A 255 -8.78 15.94 6.04
N LEU A 256 -10.00 16.26 5.57
CA LEU A 256 -10.22 16.74 4.21
C LEU A 256 -9.45 18.05 3.95
N GLU A 257 -9.39 18.93 4.94
CA GLU A 257 -8.66 20.22 4.91
C GLU A 257 -7.14 20.01 4.71
N ASP A 258 -6.56 18.99 5.34
CA ASP A 258 -5.15 18.61 5.17
C ASP A 258 -4.87 18.17 3.73
N ILE A 259 -5.84 17.47 3.10
CA ILE A 259 -5.75 17.03 1.72
C ILE A 259 -5.85 18.24 0.78
N GLU A 260 -6.77 19.17 1.03
CA GLU A 260 -6.92 20.39 0.23
C GLU A 260 -5.65 21.26 0.30
N SER A 261 -5.06 21.45 1.48
CA SER A 261 -3.84 22.22 1.66
C SER A 261 -2.63 21.60 0.94
N ALA A 262 -2.52 20.29 0.89
CA ALA A 262 -1.46 19.58 0.16
C ALA A 262 -1.52 19.77 -1.38
N PHE A 263 -2.65 20.28 -1.90
CA PHE A 263 -2.85 20.53 -3.33
C PHE A 263 -2.84 22.02 -3.72
N THR A 264 -2.76 22.93 -2.75
CA THR A 264 -2.76 24.38 -2.97
C THR A 264 -1.38 25.02 -2.81
N GLY A 265 -0.36 24.23 -2.45
CA GLY A 265 1.03 24.65 -2.29
C GLY A 265 1.88 24.55 -3.56
#